data_c461658e839558fabc28a34db5eed65e
#
_entry.id   c461658e839558fabc28a34db5eed65e
#
_cell.length_a   1.000
_cell.length_b   1.000
_cell.length_c   1.000
_cell.angle_alpha   90.00
_cell.angle_beta   90.00
_cell.angle_gamma   90.00
#
_symmetry.space_group_name_H-M   'P 1'
#
loop_
_entity.id
_entity.type
_entity.pdbx_description
1 polymer ?
#
loop_
_entity_poly.entity_id
_entity_poly.type
_entity_poly.pdbx_seq_one_letter_code
_entity_poly.pdbx_strand_id
1 'polypeptide(L)'
;IWRKTGHEDKIYPRFSEKNFKEFGKQQEVKPKNKNSNELEGEDKEKFIRGAEIAYETIITAFAKGDKKSLKNLLTPEMSNNFDQAISERDSKGIKSELTFISMKEASLEKYEKIQNNIFATVKFVSDIISVKKDKNNNVVEGNPDRIKTVTDQWKFSKKETSNSPNWYLAEILSKWKKKTLSQIKIKKIGKNF
;
A
#
# COMPACT_ATOMS: atom_id res chain seq x y z
N ILE A 1 -15.93 29.58 -38.27
CA ILE A 1 -16.17 29.62 -36.82
C ILE A 1 -16.22 28.18 -36.32
N TRP A 2 -15.10 27.66 -35.82
CA TRP A 2 -15.01 26.34 -35.24
C TRP A 2 -14.83 26.49 -33.75
N ARG A 3 -15.76 26.00 -32.94
CA ARG A 3 -15.63 25.86 -31.50
C ARG A 3 -14.99 24.52 -31.21
N LYS A 4 -13.82 24.53 -30.61
CA LYS A 4 -13.23 23.37 -29.93
C LYS A 4 -13.97 23.14 -28.61
N THR A 5 -14.68 22.03 -28.50
CA THR A 5 -15.10 21.47 -27.22
C THR A 5 -14.39 20.12 -27.09
N GLY A 6 -13.34 20.10 -26.30
CA GLY A 6 -12.64 18.90 -25.89
C GLY A 6 -12.46 18.96 -24.40
N HIS A 7 -13.47 18.51 -23.65
CA HIS A 7 -13.34 18.19 -22.25
C HIS A 7 -13.28 16.67 -22.17
N GLU A 8 -12.10 16.15 -21.94
CA GLU A 8 -11.94 14.76 -21.53
C GLU A 8 -12.37 14.66 -20.06
N ASP A 9 -13.56 14.13 -19.87
CA ASP A 9 -14.08 13.80 -18.55
C ASP A 9 -13.27 12.64 -17.98
N LYS A 10 -12.38 12.96 -17.05
CA LYS A 10 -11.73 11.97 -16.20
C LYS A 10 -12.79 11.36 -15.28
N ILE A 11 -13.18 10.13 -15.56
CA ILE A 11 -14.12 9.35 -14.78
C ILE A 11 -13.40 8.86 -13.52
N TYR A 12 -13.28 9.75 -12.54
CA TYR A 12 -13.05 9.35 -11.15
C TYR A 12 -14.30 9.75 -10.36
N PRO A 13 -14.96 8.83 -9.65
CA PRO A 13 -16.06 9.22 -8.77
C PRO A 13 -15.52 10.16 -7.69
N ARG A 14 -15.91 11.44 -7.76
CA ARG A 14 -15.72 12.36 -6.65
C ARG A 14 -16.59 11.86 -5.50
N PHE A 15 -15.98 11.38 -4.44
CA PHE A 15 -16.65 11.22 -3.17
C PHE A 15 -17.01 12.61 -2.65
N SER A 16 -18.25 13.04 -2.87
CA SER A 16 -18.78 14.26 -2.26
C SER A 16 -19.22 13.91 -0.83
N GLU A 17 -18.99 14.84 0.10
CA GLU A 17 -19.41 14.73 1.51
C GLU A 17 -20.92 14.45 1.71
N LYS A 18 -21.73 14.62 0.68
CA LYS A 18 -23.17 14.33 0.72
C LYS A 18 -23.48 12.83 0.80
N ASN A 19 -22.64 11.96 0.26
CA ASN A 19 -22.87 10.51 0.29
C ASN A 19 -22.56 9.89 1.67
N PHE A 20 -21.92 10.63 2.57
CA PHE A 20 -21.63 10.15 3.93
C PHE A 20 -22.85 10.21 4.86
N LYS A 21 -23.86 11.03 4.54
CA LYS A 21 -25.05 11.23 5.41
C LYS A 21 -26.21 10.26 5.14
N GLU A 22 -26.23 9.55 4.02
CA GLU A 22 -27.31 8.58 3.73
C GLU A 22 -27.09 7.18 4.27
N PHE A 23 -25.86 6.83 4.68
CA PHE A 23 -25.57 5.53 5.33
C PHE A 23 -25.96 5.47 6.81
N GLY A 24 -26.54 6.51 7.37
CA GLY A 24 -26.90 6.63 8.79
C GLY A 24 -28.33 6.20 9.16
N LYS A 25 -29.06 5.47 8.32
CA LYS A 25 -30.35 4.89 8.74
C LYS A 25 -30.16 3.48 9.26
N GLN A 26 -30.35 3.38 10.55
CA GLN A 26 -30.30 2.22 11.42
C GLN A 26 -31.00 0.99 10.83
N GLN A 27 -30.21 -0.05 10.51
CA GLN A 27 -30.67 -1.41 10.67
C GLN A 27 -30.24 -1.87 12.06
N GLU A 28 -31.19 -2.36 12.84
CA GLU A 28 -30.95 -2.98 14.14
C GLU A 28 -29.90 -4.09 13.98
N VAL A 29 -28.69 -3.80 14.43
CA VAL A 29 -27.61 -4.78 14.46
C VAL A 29 -27.88 -5.69 15.66
N LYS A 30 -28.38 -6.90 15.44
CA LYS A 30 -28.35 -7.97 16.43
C LYS A 30 -26.93 -8.07 16.97
N PRO A 31 -26.72 -8.21 18.29
CA PRO A 31 -25.38 -8.29 18.86
C PRO A 31 -24.68 -9.54 18.31
N LYS A 32 -23.73 -9.34 17.41
CA LYS A 32 -22.85 -10.40 16.95
C LYS A 32 -21.95 -10.80 18.11
N ASN A 33 -21.98 -12.10 18.40
CA ASN A 33 -21.14 -12.77 19.38
C ASN A 33 -19.67 -12.40 19.15
N LYS A 34 -19.06 -11.64 20.07
CA LYS A 34 -17.73 -11.02 19.94
C LYS A 34 -16.54 -12.00 20.07
N ASN A 35 -16.76 -13.29 19.87
CA ASN A 35 -15.73 -14.31 20.02
C ASN A 35 -15.21 -14.93 18.71
N SER A 36 -15.40 -14.29 17.55
CA SER A 36 -14.79 -14.78 16.33
C SER A 36 -13.35 -14.24 16.21
N ASN A 37 -12.38 -15.14 16.26
CA ASN A 37 -10.98 -14.87 15.91
C ASN A 37 -10.80 -14.65 14.40
N GLU A 38 -11.87 -14.39 13.66
CA GLU A 38 -11.90 -14.29 12.22
C GLU A 38 -12.63 -13.01 11.79
N LEU A 39 -12.17 -12.43 10.70
CA LEU A 39 -12.82 -11.31 10.04
C LEU A 39 -13.73 -11.88 8.95
N GLU A 40 -15.04 -11.72 9.09
CA GLU A 40 -16.02 -12.35 8.21
C GLU A 40 -17.02 -11.35 7.62
N GLY A 41 -17.69 -11.79 6.56
CA GLY A 41 -18.81 -11.07 5.96
C GLY A 41 -18.45 -9.66 5.51
N GLU A 42 -19.33 -8.72 5.78
CA GLU A 42 -19.20 -7.32 5.36
C GLU A 42 -17.95 -6.63 5.93
N ASP A 43 -17.52 -6.98 7.12
CA ASP A 43 -16.32 -6.40 7.74
C ASP A 43 -15.05 -6.84 7.02
N LYS A 44 -15.00 -8.11 6.56
CA LYS A 44 -13.91 -8.62 5.72
C LYS A 44 -13.85 -7.90 4.37
N GLU A 45 -15.00 -7.73 3.73
CA GLU A 45 -15.05 -7.02 2.45
C GLU A 45 -14.63 -5.56 2.57
N LYS A 46 -15.09 -4.86 3.61
CA LYS A 46 -14.68 -3.47 3.89
C LYS A 46 -13.18 -3.37 4.13
N PHE A 47 -12.63 -4.32 4.90
CA PHE A 47 -11.20 -4.38 5.16
C PHE A 47 -10.40 -4.60 3.87
N ILE A 48 -10.78 -5.58 3.03
CA ILE A 48 -10.08 -5.86 1.77
C ILE A 48 -10.11 -4.65 0.84
N ARG A 49 -11.27 -3.99 0.65
CA ARG A 49 -11.34 -2.75 -0.15
C ARG A 49 -10.43 -1.66 0.38
N GLY A 50 -10.38 -1.48 1.71
CA GLY A 50 -9.46 -0.54 2.34
C GLY A 50 -7.99 -0.91 2.14
N ALA A 51 -7.67 -2.20 2.20
CA ALA A 51 -6.32 -2.71 1.98
C ALA A 51 -5.86 -2.53 0.52
N GLU A 52 -6.74 -2.69 -0.48
CA GLU A 52 -6.45 -2.41 -1.89
C GLU A 52 -6.10 -0.95 -2.12
N ILE A 53 -6.90 -0.04 -1.57
CA ILE A 53 -6.65 1.41 -1.66
C ILE A 53 -5.33 1.76 -0.97
N ALA A 54 -5.06 1.19 0.20
CA ALA A 54 -3.81 1.41 0.92
C ALA A 54 -2.61 0.89 0.13
N TYR A 55 -2.73 -0.31 -0.49
CA TYR A 55 -1.69 -0.89 -1.33
C TYR A 55 -1.31 0.04 -2.48
N GLU A 56 -2.27 0.44 -3.32
CA GLU A 56 -2.03 1.35 -4.44
C GLU A 56 -1.41 2.68 -3.98
N THR A 57 -1.96 3.26 -2.91
CA THR A 57 -1.46 4.53 -2.35
C THR A 57 -0.02 4.39 -1.88
N ILE A 58 0.31 3.33 -1.14
CA ILE A 58 1.64 3.11 -0.58
C ILE A 58 2.68 2.91 -1.69
N ILE A 59 2.42 2.03 -2.69
CA ILE A 59 3.40 1.79 -3.76
C ILE A 59 3.62 3.03 -4.62
N THR A 60 2.57 3.80 -4.87
CA THR A 60 2.64 5.04 -5.66
C THR A 60 3.36 6.15 -4.89
N ALA A 61 3.02 6.35 -3.61
CA ALA A 61 3.68 7.33 -2.76
C ALA A 61 5.17 6.98 -2.54
N PHE A 62 5.50 5.70 -2.36
CA PHE A 62 6.88 5.26 -2.26
C PHE A 62 7.69 5.54 -3.53
N ALA A 63 7.14 5.26 -4.70
CA ALA A 63 7.79 5.57 -5.96
C ALA A 63 8.08 7.08 -6.10
N LYS A 64 7.11 7.92 -5.74
CA LYS A 64 7.23 9.39 -5.77
C LYS A 64 8.12 9.96 -4.66
N GLY A 65 8.42 9.20 -3.61
CA GLY A 65 9.10 9.70 -2.41
C GLY A 65 8.22 10.56 -1.51
N ASP A 66 6.89 10.41 -1.60
CA ASP A 66 5.92 11.14 -0.78
C ASP A 66 5.83 10.56 0.64
N LYS A 67 6.79 10.96 1.47
CA LYS A 67 6.89 10.54 2.88
C LYS A 67 5.67 10.95 3.71
N LYS A 68 5.03 12.08 3.37
CA LYS A 68 3.86 12.59 4.10
C LYS A 68 2.65 11.65 3.96
N SER A 69 2.35 11.25 2.75
CA SER A 69 1.26 10.28 2.48
C SER A 69 1.54 8.93 3.11
N LEU A 70 2.80 8.45 3.04
CA LEU A 70 3.22 7.19 3.63
C LEU A 70 3.04 7.13 5.14
N LYS A 71 3.38 8.20 5.86
CA LYS A 71 3.32 8.26 7.33
C LYS A 71 1.93 7.93 7.90
N ASN A 72 0.88 8.22 7.17
CA ASN A 72 -0.50 7.97 7.60
C ASN A 72 -0.97 6.52 7.38
N LEU A 73 -0.20 5.73 6.64
CA LEU A 73 -0.56 4.35 6.23
C LEU A 73 0.38 3.29 6.81
N LEU A 74 1.48 3.72 7.43
CA LEU A 74 2.54 2.85 7.91
C LEU A 74 2.64 2.88 9.44
N THR A 75 3.06 1.77 10.04
CA THR A 75 3.53 1.81 11.43
C THR A 75 4.80 2.67 11.52
N PRO A 76 5.16 3.20 12.70
CA PRO A 76 6.38 3.99 12.87
C PRO A 76 7.65 3.27 12.38
N GLU A 77 7.77 1.97 12.63
CA GLU A 77 8.89 1.15 12.15
C GLU A 77 8.93 1.07 10.63
N MET A 78 7.79 0.79 9.99
CA MET A 78 7.71 0.75 8.53
C MET A 78 7.95 2.13 7.91
N SER A 79 7.48 3.20 8.54
CA SER A 79 7.73 4.57 8.09
C SER A 79 9.23 4.87 8.06
N ASN A 80 9.96 4.52 9.12
CA ASN A 80 11.41 4.70 9.18
C ASN A 80 12.14 3.90 8.09
N ASN A 81 11.73 2.65 7.84
CA ASN A 81 12.31 1.81 6.80
C ASN A 81 12.08 2.39 5.40
N PHE A 82 10.88 2.91 5.15
CA PHE A 82 10.54 3.54 3.88
C PHE A 82 11.28 4.87 3.69
N ASP A 83 11.37 5.70 4.73
CA ASP A 83 12.10 6.96 4.71
C ASP A 83 13.58 6.74 4.41
N GLN A 84 14.19 5.72 5.01
CA GLN A 84 15.57 5.34 4.75
C GLN A 84 15.75 4.89 3.30
N ALA A 85 14.86 4.03 2.79
CA ALA A 85 14.93 3.53 1.42
C ALA A 85 14.76 4.66 0.38
N ILE A 86 13.86 5.62 0.63
CA ILE A 86 13.69 6.80 -0.22
C ILE A 86 14.95 7.66 -0.19
N SER A 87 15.48 7.98 1.00
CA SER A 87 16.68 8.80 1.15
C SER A 87 17.90 8.17 0.49
N GLU A 88 18.07 6.85 0.61
CA GLU A 88 19.16 6.12 -0.03
C GLU A 88 19.03 6.11 -1.56
N ARG A 89 17.82 5.95 -2.08
CA ARG A 89 17.54 6.06 -3.52
C ARG A 89 17.87 7.45 -4.04
N ASP A 90 17.41 8.48 -3.33
CA ASP A 90 17.61 9.88 -3.72
C ASP A 90 19.10 10.29 -3.68
N SER A 91 19.86 9.80 -2.67
CA SER A 91 21.31 10.03 -2.57
C SER A 91 22.07 9.45 -3.76
N LYS A 92 21.60 8.35 -4.33
CA LYS A 92 22.14 7.73 -5.55
C LYS A 92 21.69 8.45 -6.83
N GLY A 93 20.80 9.45 -6.72
CA GLY A 93 20.20 10.15 -7.84
C GLY A 93 19.31 9.28 -8.71
N ILE A 94 18.73 8.24 -8.11
CA ILE A 94 17.79 7.35 -8.81
C ILE A 94 16.36 7.87 -8.63
N LYS A 95 15.68 8.10 -9.74
CA LYS A 95 14.24 8.40 -9.79
C LYS A 95 13.46 7.12 -10.02
N SER A 96 12.40 6.93 -9.29
CA SER A 96 11.47 5.80 -9.48
C SER A 96 10.15 6.31 -10.02
N GLU A 97 9.70 5.71 -11.11
CA GLU A 97 8.39 5.94 -11.70
C GLU A 97 7.58 4.65 -11.62
N LEU A 98 6.35 4.73 -11.14
CA LEU A 98 5.45 3.61 -11.03
C LEU A 98 4.06 4.03 -11.48
N THR A 99 3.48 3.23 -12.37
CA THR A 99 2.09 3.32 -12.78
C THR A 99 1.37 2.07 -12.32
N PHE A 100 0.37 2.23 -11.47
CA PHE A 100 -0.54 1.16 -11.11
C PHE A 100 -1.57 0.98 -12.22
N ILE A 101 -1.72 -0.23 -12.73
CA ILE A 101 -2.64 -0.54 -13.84
C ILE A 101 -3.92 -1.13 -13.29
N SER A 102 -3.84 -2.22 -12.51
CA SER A 102 -5.02 -2.87 -11.96
C SER A 102 -4.69 -3.79 -10.78
N MET A 103 -5.64 -3.96 -9.88
CA MET A 103 -5.65 -5.06 -8.91
C MET A 103 -6.33 -6.27 -9.54
N LYS A 104 -5.62 -7.41 -9.62
CA LYS A 104 -6.17 -8.68 -10.10
C LYS A 104 -6.77 -9.50 -8.98
N GLU A 105 -6.14 -9.47 -7.81
CA GLU A 105 -6.56 -10.24 -6.65
C GLU A 105 -6.13 -9.51 -5.38
N ALA A 106 -7.03 -9.47 -4.41
CA ALA A 106 -6.71 -9.14 -3.03
C ALA A 106 -7.44 -10.13 -2.12
N SER A 107 -6.69 -10.91 -1.35
CA SER A 107 -7.27 -11.96 -0.51
C SER A 107 -6.69 -11.94 0.90
N LEU A 108 -7.56 -12.03 1.91
CA LEU A 108 -7.16 -12.18 3.29
C LEU A 108 -6.67 -13.61 3.51
N GLU A 109 -5.38 -13.77 3.82
CA GLU A 109 -4.76 -15.07 4.04
C GLU A 109 -4.69 -15.46 5.52
N LYS A 110 -4.52 -14.47 6.40
CA LYS A 110 -4.41 -14.70 7.83
C LYS A 110 -4.98 -13.54 8.62
N TYR A 111 -5.68 -13.86 9.69
CA TYR A 111 -6.17 -12.90 10.67
C TYR A 111 -5.84 -13.45 12.06
N GLU A 112 -5.18 -12.66 12.88
CA GLU A 112 -4.72 -13.08 14.20
C GLU A 112 -4.74 -11.94 15.20
N LYS A 113 -5.09 -12.29 16.43
CA LYS A 113 -4.99 -11.38 17.57
C LYS A 113 -3.82 -11.81 18.43
N ILE A 114 -2.88 -10.89 18.65
CA ILE A 114 -1.70 -11.13 19.48
C ILE A 114 -1.62 -9.99 20.50
N GLN A 115 -1.82 -10.32 21.76
CA GLN A 115 -1.92 -9.32 22.83
C GLN A 115 -3.03 -8.29 22.52
N ASN A 116 -2.70 -7.01 22.53
CA ASN A 116 -3.63 -5.91 22.24
C ASN A 116 -3.62 -5.47 20.76
N ASN A 117 -3.04 -6.28 19.86
CA ASN A 117 -2.97 -5.96 18.45
C ASN A 117 -3.69 -7.01 17.62
N ILE A 118 -4.34 -6.54 16.59
CA ILE A 118 -4.94 -7.35 15.55
C ILE A 118 -4.05 -7.24 14.31
N PHE A 119 -3.73 -8.39 13.71
CA PHE A 119 -2.96 -8.47 12.48
C PHE A 119 -3.78 -9.14 11.38
N ALA A 120 -3.67 -8.59 10.17
CA ALA A 120 -4.30 -9.15 8.99
C ALA A 120 -3.28 -9.23 7.85
N THR A 121 -3.04 -10.43 7.34
CA THR A 121 -2.14 -10.65 6.20
C THR A 121 -2.97 -10.78 4.93
N VAL A 122 -2.64 -9.93 3.95
CA VAL A 122 -3.31 -9.86 2.66
C VAL A 122 -2.32 -10.21 1.56
N LYS A 123 -2.75 -11.08 0.65
CA LYS A 123 -2.07 -11.33 -0.62
C LYS A 123 -2.67 -10.39 -1.66
N PHE A 124 -1.81 -9.69 -2.40
CA PHE A 124 -2.16 -8.85 -3.54
C PHE A 124 -1.53 -9.41 -4.81
N VAL A 125 -2.28 -9.41 -5.89
CA VAL A 125 -1.78 -9.63 -7.24
C VAL A 125 -2.18 -8.42 -8.07
N SER A 126 -1.19 -7.66 -8.54
CA SER A 126 -1.43 -6.42 -9.27
C SER A 126 -0.59 -6.32 -10.53
N ASP A 127 -1.08 -5.57 -11.51
CA ASP A 127 -0.34 -5.18 -12.69
C ASP A 127 0.19 -3.76 -12.51
N ILE A 128 1.49 -3.60 -12.76
CA ILE A 128 2.19 -2.32 -12.66
C ILE A 128 3.14 -2.13 -13.84
N ILE A 129 3.46 -0.88 -14.14
CA ILE A 129 4.65 -0.49 -14.91
C ILE A 129 5.59 0.19 -13.92
N SER A 130 6.83 -0.26 -13.85
CA SER A 130 7.83 0.29 -12.93
C SER A 130 9.16 0.49 -13.61
N VAL A 131 9.72 1.68 -13.47
CA VAL A 131 10.99 2.10 -14.08
C VAL A 131 11.81 2.87 -13.06
N LYS A 132 13.12 2.60 -13.04
CA LYS A 132 14.08 3.46 -12.35
C LYS A 132 15.02 4.08 -13.36
N LYS A 133 15.27 5.38 -13.18
CA LYS A 133 16.14 6.19 -14.06
C LYS A 133 17.26 6.80 -13.24
N ASP A 134 18.42 6.92 -13.85
CA ASP A 134 19.57 7.67 -13.29
C ASP A 134 19.38 9.20 -13.43
N LYS A 135 20.40 9.94 -13.00
CA LYS A 135 20.42 11.41 -13.10
C LYS A 135 20.36 11.93 -14.54
N ASN A 136 20.75 11.10 -15.51
CA ASN A 136 20.76 11.41 -16.93
C ASN A 136 19.49 10.96 -17.65
N ASN A 137 18.45 10.52 -16.89
CA ASN A 137 17.22 9.93 -17.41
C ASN A 137 17.38 8.58 -18.14
N ASN A 138 18.53 7.91 -18.03
CA ASN A 138 18.68 6.57 -18.58
C ASN A 138 17.95 5.57 -17.68
N VAL A 139 17.28 4.61 -18.32
CA VAL A 139 16.62 3.50 -17.59
C VAL A 139 17.70 2.58 -17.05
N VAL A 140 17.76 2.43 -15.72
CA VAL A 140 18.69 1.55 -15.02
C VAL A 140 18.02 0.27 -14.52
N GLU A 141 16.70 0.29 -14.36
CA GLU A 141 15.90 -0.88 -13.95
C GLU A 141 14.46 -0.74 -14.46
N GLY A 142 13.86 -1.86 -14.88
CA GLY A 142 12.48 -1.91 -15.36
C GLY A 142 12.34 -1.65 -16.86
N ASN A 143 11.09 -1.51 -17.31
CA ASN A 143 10.77 -1.20 -18.71
C ASN A 143 9.49 -0.36 -18.73
N PRO A 144 9.50 0.85 -19.35
CA PRO A 144 8.35 1.75 -19.37
C PRO A 144 7.17 1.21 -20.21
N ASP A 145 7.46 0.32 -21.18
CA ASP A 145 6.48 -0.20 -22.13
C ASP A 145 5.93 -1.58 -21.73
N ARG A 146 6.37 -2.10 -20.57
CA ARG A 146 6.01 -3.46 -20.16
C ARG A 146 5.23 -3.49 -18.86
N ILE A 147 4.02 -4.02 -18.93
CA ILE A 147 3.23 -4.37 -17.75
C ILE A 147 3.87 -5.58 -17.06
N LYS A 148 4.00 -5.50 -15.76
CA LYS A 148 4.52 -6.55 -14.90
C LYS A 148 3.47 -6.93 -13.86
N THR A 149 3.10 -8.21 -13.81
CA THR A 149 2.31 -8.75 -12.70
C THR A 149 3.22 -9.00 -11.51
N VAL A 150 2.86 -8.44 -10.36
CA VAL A 150 3.54 -8.62 -9.08
C VAL A 150 2.62 -9.28 -8.07
N THR A 151 3.20 -10.10 -7.20
CA THR A 151 2.49 -10.73 -6.10
C THR A 151 3.17 -10.33 -4.81
N ASP A 152 2.41 -9.70 -3.92
CA ASP A 152 2.87 -9.21 -2.64
C ASP A 152 2.04 -9.77 -1.49
N GLN A 153 2.69 -9.99 -0.37
CA GLN A 153 2.07 -10.36 0.90
C GLN A 153 2.39 -9.29 1.93
N TRP A 154 1.35 -8.61 2.42
CA TRP A 154 1.49 -7.53 3.38
C TRP A 154 0.71 -7.83 4.65
N LYS A 155 1.34 -7.55 5.80
CA LYS A 155 0.71 -7.65 7.11
C LYS A 155 0.34 -6.26 7.60
N PHE A 156 -0.95 -6.05 7.81
CA PHE A 156 -1.49 -4.85 8.44
C PHE A 156 -1.71 -5.07 9.92
N SER A 157 -1.62 -4.02 10.71
CA SER A 157 -1.91 -4.03 12.14
C SER A 157 -2.88 -2.94 12.55
N LYS A 158 -3.62 -3.23 13.60
CA LYS A 158 -4.54 -2.31 14.29
C LYS A 158 -4.52 -2.63 15.78
N LYS A 159 -4.61 -1.60 16.65
CA LYS A 159 -4.83 -1.83 18.09
C LYS A 159 -6.26 -2.30 18.31
N GLU A 160 -6.47 -3.37 19.07
CA GLU A 160 -7.80 -3.91 19.36
C GLU A 160 -8.68 -2.90 20.10
N THR A 161 -8.08 -2.11 21.00
CA THR A 161 -8.77 -1.08 21.80
C THR A 161 -9.00 0.22 21.03
N SER A 162 -8.53 0.33 19.79
CA SER A 162 -8.69 1.54 18.99
C SER A 162 -10.09 1.65 18.40
N ASN A 163 -10.78 2.75 18.67
CA ASN A 163 -12.03 3.11 17.99
C ASN A 163 -11.82 3.57 16.54
N SER A 164 -10.57 3.84 16.14
CA SER A 164 -10.24 4.18 14.77
C SER A 164 -10.39 2.98 13.84
N PRO A 165 -11.02 3.14 12.67
CA PRO A 165 -11.10 2.08 11.67
C PRO A 165 -9.76 1.82 10.96
N ASN A 166 -8.72 2.62 11.23
CA ASN A 166 -7.50 2.63 10.47
C ASN A 166 -6.61 1.41 10.75
N TRP A 167 -6.15 0.82 9.67
CA TRP A 167 -5.10 -0.20 9.65
C TRP A 167 -3.81 0.40 9.11
N TYR A 168 -2.68 -0.07 9.64
CA TYR A 168 -1.36 0.41 9.26
C TYR A 168 -0.53 -0.75 8.73
N LEU A 169 0.21 -0.56 7.64
CA LEU A 169 1.16 -1.55 7.15
C LEU A 169 2.26 -1.74 8.21
N ALA A 170 2.36 -2.97 8.71
CA ALA A 170 3.31 -3.36 9.75
C ALA A 170 4.47 -4.19 9.21
N GLU A 171 4.25 -4.96 8.13
CA GLU A 171 5.29 -5.83 7.57
C GLU A 171 5.00 -6.17 6.10
N ILE A 172 6.06 -6.28 5.29
CA ILE A 172 6.03 -6.82 3.95
C ILE A 172 6.68 -8.19 3.99
N LEU A 173 5.92 -9.26 3.69
CA LEU A 173 6.33 -10.65 3.80
C LEU A 173 6.84 -11.24 2.47
N SER A 174 6.46 -10.63 1.34
CA SER A 174 6.80 -11.12 0.00
C SER A 174 8.30 -11.02 -0.32
N LYS A 175 8.72 -11.76 -1.34
CA LYS A 175 10.11 -11.75 -1.85
C LYS A 175 10.60 -10.36 -2.30
N TRP A 176 9.68 -9.42 -2.51
CA TRP A 176 10.01 -8.01 -2.82
C TRP A 176 10.87 -7.40 -1.72
N LYS A 177 10.58 -7.71 -0.45
CA LYS A 177 11.41 -7.34 0.72
C LYS A 177 12.87 -7.81 0.57
N LYS A 178 13.09 -9.03 0.06
CA LYS A 178 14.45 -9.58 -0.10
C LYS A 178 15.27 -8.85 -1.17
N LYS A 179 14.65 -8.36 -2.23
CA LYS A 179 15.36 -7.70 -3.33
C LYS A 179 15.59 -6.21 -3.06
N THR A 180 14.70 -5.55 -2.34
CA THR A 180 14.82 -4.12 -2.01
C THR A 180 15.67 -3.91 -0.76
N LEU A 181 15.53 -4.77 0.26
CA LEU A 181 16.32 -4.71 1.49
C LEU A 181 17.68 -5.41 1.40
N SER A 182 17.88 -6.38 0.49
CA SER A 182 19.21 -6.98 0.28
C SER A 182 20.16 -6.07 -0.50
N GLN A 183 19.62 -5.10 -1.22
CA GLN A 183 20.43 -4.00 -1.74
C GLN A 183 20.76 -2.96 -0.65
N ILE A 184 20.03 -2.96 0.47
CA ILE A 184 20.28 -2.12 1.67
C ILE A 184 21.25 -2.81 2.65
N LYS A 185 21.46 -4.12 2.57
CA LYS A 185 22.58 -4.76 3.30
C LYS A 185 23.90 -4.32 2.70
N ILE A 186 24.32 -3.13 3.09
CA ILE A 186 25.69 -2.69 3.06
C ILE A 186 26.51 -3.83 3.69
N LYS A 187 27.48 -4.34 2.91
CA LYS A 187 28.62 -5.08 3.40
C LYS A 187 29.00 -4.56 4.79
N LYS A 188 28.73 -5.33 5.83
CA LYS A 188 29.60 -5.29 7.00
C LYS A 188 30.96 -5.70 6.45
N ILE A 189 31.75 -4.71 6.09
CA ILE A 189 33.17 -4.88 5.86
C ILE A 189 33.72 -5.35 7.18
N GLY A 190 34.05 -6.62 7.24
CA GLY A 190 34.85 -7.15 8.31
C GLY A 190 36.12 -6.29 8.41
N LYS A 191 36.25 -5.55 9.47
CA LYS A 191 37.54 -5.13 9.95
C LYS A 191 38.08 -6.34 10.68
N ASN A 192 38.95 -7.06 10.05
CA ASN A 192 40.01 -7.81 10.70
C ASN A 192 41.30 -7.18 10.19
N PHE A 193 42.03 -6.67 11.18
CA PHE A 193 43.39 -6.10 11.22
C PHE A 193 43.58 -4.74 10.61
#